data_47dcafaac4eb69c02763d8b1573bf178
#
_entry.id   47dcafaac4eb69c02763d8b1573bf178
#
_cell.length_a   1.000
_cell.length_b   1.000
_cell.length_c   1.000
_cell.angle_alpha   90.00
_cell.angle_beta   90.00
_cell.angle_gamma   90.00
#
_symmetry.space_group_name_H-M   'P 1'
#
loop_
_entity.id
_entity.type
_entity.pdbx_description
1 polymer ?
#
loop_
_entity_poly.entity_id
_entity_poly.type
_entity_poly.pdbx_seq_one_letter_code
_entity_poly.pdbx_strand_id
1 'polypeptide(L)'
;EEQKAVLDRVFVDQRGLLEKYVNKDVTQVPQVFIPYKEVLDIYHAGLQVPEDVTLMWCDDNYGYIRHFPTAEERARKGGNGVYYHVSYWGRPHDHLWLSTMSPSLIYQQMKQAYDQGIQKMWILNVGDIKPAEYQIELFMDMAWNLDKVSSEGVTTHLKHWLERELGTSCAKTVLPVMQEHYRLAHIRKPEFMGNTRSLIHIYE
;
A
#
# COMPACT_ATOMS: atom_id res chain seq x y z
N GLU A 1 -0.93 11.23 -25.27
CA GLU A 1 -1.52 10.46 -26.37
C GLU A 1 -0.64 9.27 -26.77
N GLU A 2 0.65 9.47 -27.10
CA GLU A 2 1.57 8.39 -27.52
C GLU A 2 1.72 7.29 -26.44
N GLN A 3 1.95 7.67 -25.18
CA GLN A 3 2.08 6.72 -24.06
C GLN A 3 0.80 5.92 -23.84
N LYS A 4 -0.38 6.52 -23.99
CA LYS A 4 -1.66 5.85 -23.92
C LYS A 4 -1.78 4.79 -25.01
N ALA A 5 -1.47 5.14 -26.27
CA ALA A 5 -1.50 4.20 -27.39
C ALA A 5 -0.56 3.01 -27.21
N VAL A 6 0.61 3.21 -26.58
CA VAL A 6 1.53 2.13 -26.22
C VAL A 6 0.91 1.19 -25.19
N LEU A 7 0.29 1.70 -24.14
CA LEU A 7 -0.37 0.86 -23.12
C LEU A 7 -1.59 0.11 -23.67
N ASP A 8 -2.41 0.77 -24.50
CA ASP A 8 -3.53 0.11 -25.19
C ASP A 8 -3.02 -1.08 -26.04
N ARG A 9 -1.90 -0.91 -26.72
CA ARG A 9 -1.26 -1.98 -27.49
C ARG A 9 -0.73 -3.10 -26.59
N VAL A 10 -0.13 -2.77 -25.44
CA VAL A 10 0.37 -3.76 -24.46
C VAL A 10 -0.79 -4.63 -23.97
N PHE A 11 -1.96 -4.07 -23.64
CA PHE A 11 -3.12 -4.88 -23.25
C PHE A 11 -3.54 -5.86 -24.35
N VAL A 12 -3.61 -5.40 -25.60
CA VAL A 12 -3.99 -6.27 -26.73
C VAL A 12 -2.98 -7.41 -26.91
N ASP A 13 -1.70 -7.10 -26.96
CA ASP A 13 -0.64 -8.08 -27.21
C ASP A 13 -0.53 -9.10 -26.05
N GLN A 14 -0.54 -8.63 -24.80
CA GLN A 14 -0.51 -9.49 -23.61
C GLN A 14 -1.73 -10.43 -23.56
N ARG A 15 -2.93 -9.91 -23.79
CA ARG A 15 -4.14 -10.73 -23.77
C ARG A 15 -4.15 -11.75 -24.92
N GLY A 16 -3.66 -11.39 -26.11
CA GLY A 16 -3.47 -12.34 -27.21
C GLY A 16 -2.50 -13.48 -26.88
N LEU A 17 -1.42 -13.18 -26.14
CA LEU A 17 -0.49 -14.22 -25.67
C LEU A 17 -1.14 -15.11 -24.59
N LEU A 18 -1.88 -14.54 -23.67
CA LEU A 18 -2.60 -15.28 -22.63
C LEU A 18 -3.68 -16.19 -23.24
N GLU A 19 -4.45 -15.70 -24.20
CA GLU A 19 -5.45 -16.48 -24.94
C GLU A 19 -4.80 -17.65 -25.67
N LYS A 20 -3.67 -17.42 -26.31
CA LYS A 20 -2.97 -18.44 -27.10
C LYS A 20 -2.30 -19.51 -26.25
N TYR A 21 -1.69 -19.15 -25.12
CA TYR A 21 -0.79 -20.04 -24.39
C TYR A 21 -1.29 -20.46 -23.00
N VAL A 22 -2.28 -19.78 -22.42
CA VAL A 22 -2.75 -20.06 -21.07
C VAL A 22 -4.20 -20.54 -21.05
N ASN A 23 -5.13 -19.72 -21.52
CA ASN A 23 -6.55 -20.06 -21.57
C ASN A 23 -7.23 -19.32 -22.72
N LYS A 24 -7.98 -20.05 -23.56
CA LYS A 24 -8.75 -19.47 -24.68
C LYS A 24 -9.75 -18.40 -24.21
N ASP A 25 -10.33 -18.58 -23.03
CA ASP A 25 -11.08 -17.52 -22.35
C ASP A 25 -10.14 -16.72 -21.46
N VAL A 26 -9.58 -15.67 -22.01
CA VAL A 26 -8.62 -14.79 -21.31
C VAL A 26 -9.23 -14.11 -20.08
N THR A 27 -10.55 -14.03 -19.97
CA THR A 27 -11.22 -13.43 -18.81
C THR A 27 -11.13 -14.31 -17.57
N GLN A 28 -10.77 -15.58 -17.71
CA GLN A 28 -10.51 -16.51 -16.61
C GLN A 28 -9.06 -16.46 -16.12
N VAL A 29 -8.18 -15.71 -16.81
CA VAL A 29 -6.78 -15.55 -16.42
C VAL A 29 -6.68 -14.32 -15.52
N PRO A 30 -6.30 -14.47 -14.23
CA PRO A 30 -6.13 -13.31 -13.35
C PRO A 30 -5.08 -12.35 -13.89
N GLN A 31 -5.43 -11.10 -14.05
CA GLN A 31 -4.57 -10.03 -14.53
C GLN A 31 -4.70 -8.83 -13.61
N VAL A 32 -3.61 -8.10 -13.43
CA VAL A 32 -3.54 -6.90 -12.58
C VAL A 32 -2.95 -5.75 -13.38
N PHE A 33 -3.54 -4.59 -13.28
CA PHE A 33 -2.97 -3.34 -13.78
C PHE A 33 -2.71 -2.40 -12.61
N ILE A 34 -1.50 -1.85 -12.54
CA ILE A 34 -1.04 -0.99 -11.44
C ILE A 34 -0.83 0.42 -11.98
N PRO A 35 -1.81 1.33 -11.85
CA PRO A 35 -1.64 2.74 -12.21
C PRO A 35 -0.83 3.46 -11.12
N TYR A 36 0.48 3.44 -11.24
CA TYR A 36 1.42 4.00 -10.27
C TYR A 36 2.15 5.21 -10.85
N LYS A 37 2.27 6.29 -10.08
CA LYS A 37 2.93 7.56 -10.48
C LYS A 37 2.39 8.07 -11.82
N GLU A 38 3.28 8.27 -12.81
CA GLU A 38 2.94 8.76 -14.15
C GLU A 38 1.90 7.89 -14.89
N VAL A 39 1.82 6.60 -14.55
CA VAL A 39 0.80 5.70 -15.15
C VAL A 39 -0.60 6.04 -14.63
N LEU A 40 -0.73 6.55 -13.40
CA LEU A 40 -1.99 7.04 -12.87
C LEU A 40 -2.51 8.24 -13.67
N ASP A 41 -1.61 9.15 -14.08
CA ASP A 41 -1.97 10.30 -14.91
C ASP A 41 -2.46 9.85 -16.29
N ILE A 42 -1.83 8.83 -16.88
CA ILE A 42 -2.27 8.22 -18.15
C ILE A 42 -3.64 7.56 -18.00
N TYR A 43 -3.87 6.88 -16.88
CA TYR A 43 -5.17 6.29 -16.54
C TYR A 43 -6.26 7.36 -16.45
N HIS A 44 -6.01 8.46 -15.73
CA HIS A 44 -6.93 9.60 -15.63
C HIS A 44 -7.15 10.31 -16.98
N ALA A 45 -6.18 10.23 -17.89
CA ALA A 45 -6.32 10.73 -19.25
C ALA A 45 -7.17 9.81 -20.16
N GLY A 46 -7.81 8.79 -19.60
CA GLY A 46 -8.79 7.93 -20.28
C GLY A 46 -8.21 6.65 -20.88
N LEU A 47 -7.16 6.08 -20.28
CA LEU A 47 -6.69 4.73 -20.62
C LEU A 47 -7.80 3.71 -20.33
N GLN A 48 -8.11 2.88 -21.33
CA GLN A 48 -9.14 1.85 -21.19
C GLN A 48 -8.54 0.54 -20.72
N VAL A 49 -8.74 0.21 -19.45
CA VAL A 49 -8.33 -1.07 -18.88
C VAL A 49 -9.45 -2.09 -19.05
N PRO A 50 -9.19 -3.33 -19.57
CA PRO A 50 -10.24 -4.35 -19.72
C PRO A 50 -10.96 -4.62 -18.40
N GLU A 51 -12.29 -4.83 -18.46
CA GLU A 51 -13.18 -4.92 -17.30
C GLU A 51 -12.84 -6.04 -16.30
N ASP A 52 -12.24 -7.13 -16.79
CA ASP A 52 -11.84 -8.29 -16.00
C ASP A 52 -10.47 -8.13 -15.32
N VAL A 53 -9.71 -7.09 -15.67
CA VAL A 53 -8.41 -6.79 -15.07
C VAL A 53 -8.60 -6.08 -13.73
N THR A 54 -7.95 -6.56 -12.68
CA THR A 54 -7.95 -5.94 -11.36
C THR A 54 -7.19 -4.61 -11.41
N LEU A 55 -7.81 -3.53 -10.94
CA LEU A 55 -7.13 -2.24 -10.72
C LEU A 55 -6.42 -2.28 -9.36
N MET A 56 -5.11 -2.09 -9.37
CA MET A 56 -4.27 -2.10 -8.18
C MET A 56 -3.80 -0.68 -7.86
N TRP A 57 -4.43 -0.04 -6.89
CA TRP A 57 -4.11 1.32 -6.48
C TRP A 57 -2.87 1.36 -5.59
N CYS A 58 -2.11 2.44 -5.65
CA CYS A 58 -0.90 2.61 -4.87
C CYS A 58 -0.99 3.80 -3.93
N ASP A 59 -0.23 3.74 -2.84
CA ASP A 59 0.09 4.93 -2.06
C ASP A 59 1.18 5.78 -2.76
N ASP A 60 1.43 6.96 -2.20
CA ASP A 60 2.42 7.92 -2.69
C ASP A 60 3.84 7.68 -2.15
N ASN A 61 4.14 6.49 -1.67
CA ASN A 61 5.37 6.07 -1.00
C ASN A 61 5.58 6.68 0.41
N TYR A 62 4.65 7.52 0.86
CA TYR A 62 4.62 8.06 2.23
C TYR A 62 3.43 7.51 3.04
N GLY A 63 2.70 6.55 2.46
CA GLY A 63 1.60 5.85 3.08
C GLY A 63 0.22 6.47 2.82
N TYR A 64 0.07 7.41 1.90
CA TYR A 64 -1.22 8.00 1.53
C TYR A 64 -1.68 7.50 0.18
N ILE A 65 -2.83 6.83 0.14
CA ILE A 65 -3.46 6.39 -1.11
C ILE A 65 -4.04 7.61 -1.83
N ARG A 66 -3.62 7.84 -3.07
CA ARG A 66 -3.96 9.03 -3.85
C ARG A 66 -5.20 8.88 -4.72
N HIS A 67 -5.64 7.65 -4.95
CA HIS A 67 -6.87 7.36 -5.69
C HIS A 67 -7.68 6.30 -4.97
N PHE A 68 -8.94 6.59 -4.69
CA PHE A 68 -9.93 5.62 -4.21
C PHE A 68 -10.94 5.35 -5.33
N PRO A 69 -11.40 4.11 -5.50
CA PRO A 69 -12.27 3.75 -6.61
C PRO A 69 -13.56 4.57 -6.63
N THR A 70 -13.90 5.06 -7.81
CA THR A 70 -15.23 5.62 -8.12
C THR A 70 -16.31 4.54 -8.06
N ALA A 71 -17.58 4.90 -8.17
CA ALA A 71 -18.67 3.93 -8.22
C ALA A 71 -18.53 2.98 -9.42
N GLU A 72 -18.09 3.49 -10.56
CA GLU A 72 -17.87 2.72 -11.79
C GLU A 72 -16.70 1.74 -11.63
N GLU A 73 -15.58 2.20 -11.06
CA GLU A 73 -14.42 1.35 -10.80
C GLU A 73 -14.72 0.25 -9.77
N ARG A 74 -15.57 0.52 -8.78
CA ARG A 74 -16.05 -0.51 -7.84
C ARG A 74 -16.92 -1.57 -8.48
N ALA A 75 -17.67 -1.19 -9.52
CA ALA A 75 -18.56 -2.13 -10.22
C ALA A 75 -17.84 -3.06 -11.21
N ARG A 76 -16.54 -2.83 -11.48
CA ARG A 76 -15.74 -3.63 -12.42
C ARG A 76 -15.65 -5.09 -11.99
N LYS A 77 -15.69 -6.02 -12.96
CA LYS A 77 -15.55 -7.46 -12.72
C LYS A 77 -14.19 -7.84 -12.14
N GLY A 78 -13.13 -7.17 -12.58
CA GLY A 78 -11.78 -7.38 -12.10
C GLY A 78 -11.58 -6.98 -10.63
N GLY A 79 -12.44 -6.11 -10.11
CA GLY A 79 -12.34 -5.58 -8.75
C GLY A 79 -11.14 -4.66 -8.54
N ASN A 80 -10.90 -4.31 -7.27
CA ASN A 80 -9.89 -3.36 -6.87
C ASN A 80 -8.97 -3.96 -5.80
N GLY A 81 -7.67 -3.67 -5.93
CA GLY A 81 -6.64 -4.04 -4.97
C GLY A 81 -5.80 -2.85 -4.55
N VAL A 82 -4.85 -3.07 -3.65
CA VAL A 82 -3.89 -2.06 -3.20
C VAL A 82 -2.47 -2.64 -3.15
N TYR A 83 -1.53 -1.83 -3.58
CA TYR A 83 -0.10 -2.02 -3.40
C TYR A 83 0.41 -0.92 -2.47
N TYR A 84 0.69 -1.28 -1.22
CA TYR A 84 1.00 -0.34 -0.13
C TYR A 84 2.46 -0.46 0.30
N HIS A 85 3.11 0.67 0.62
CA HIS A 85 4.50 0.71 1.02
C HIS A 85 4.65 1.01 2.52
N VAL A 86 5.30 0.13 3.27
CA VAL A 86 5.80 0.41 4.62
C VAL A 86 7.30 0.71 4.63
N SER A 87 7.98 0.46 3.52
CA SER A 87 9.30 0.97 3.22
C SER A 87 9.38 1.40 1.76
N TYR A 88 10.32 2.25 1.43
CA TYR A 88 10.44 2.77 0.08
C TYR A 88 11.90 2.98 -0.32
N TRP A 89 12.27 2.39 -1.45
CA TRP A 89 13.58 2.59 -2.06
C TRP A 89 13.45 3.55 -3.25
N GLY A 90 13.86 4.79 -3.07
CA GLY A 90 13.79 5.75 -4.16
C GLY A 90 13.97 7.20 -3.72
N ARG A 91 13.81 8.09 -4.69
CA ARG A 91 13.90 9.54 -4.46
C ARG A 91 12.55 10.10 -4.02
N PRO A 92 12.55 11.19 -3.23
CA PRO A 92 13.72 11.98 -2.79
C PRO A 92 14.52 11.36 -1.65
N HIS A 93 13.95 10.44 -0.88
CA HIS A 93 14.59 9.79 0.26
C HIS A 93 14.13 8.35 0.39
N ASP A 94 15.08 7.46 0.63
CA ASP A 94 14.80 6.08 0.97
C ASP A 94 14.38 5.95 2.43
N HIS A 95 13.45 5.06 2.75
CA HIS A 95 13.13 4.63 4.11
C HIS A 95 13.03 3.10 4.14
N LEU A 96 14.16 2.47 4.40
CA LEU A 96 14.33 1.03 4.26
C LEU A 96 14.45 0.29 5.57
N TRP A 97 15.33 0.75 6.44
CA TRP A 97 15.77 0.00 7.61
C TRP A 97 15.21 0.50 8.95
N LEU A 98 14.61 1.67 8.95
CA LEU A 98 13.91 2.20 10.12
C LEU A 98 12.40 1.97 9.96
N SER A 99 11.77 1.42 10.97
CA SER A 99 10.32 1.25 11.04
C SER A 99 9.66 2.60 11.33
N THR A 100 9.53 3.46 10.32
CA THR A 100 9.08 4.86 10.47
C THR A 100 7.66 5.09 9.99
N MET A 101 7.02 4.10 9.36
CA MET A 101 5.63 4.19 8.96
C MET A 101 4.71 4.04 10.18
N SER A 102 3.91 5.06 10.46
CA SER A 102 2.98 5.03 11.60
C SER A 102 1.92 3.93 11.44
N PRO A 103 1.76 3.05 12.43
CA PRO A 103 0.71 2.03 12.42
C PRO A 103 -0.70 2.63 12.33
N SER A 104 -0.93 3.79 12.91
CA SER A 104 -2.21 4.51 12.82
C SER A 104 -2.50 5.01 11.40
N LEU A 105 -1.46 5.41 10.65
CA LEU A 105 -1.61 5.79 9.25
C LEU A 105 -1.94 4.55 8.40
N ILE A 106 -1.22 3.45 8.60
CA ILE A 106 -1.51 2.17 7.92
C ILE A 106 -2.97 1.79 8.14
N TYR A 107 -3.40 1.78 9.41
CA TYR A 107 -4.78 1.46 9.77
C TYR A 107 -5.79 2.37 9.07
N GLN A 108 -5.60 3.69 9.16
CA GLN A 108 -6.51 4.66 8.55
C GLN A 108 -6.64 4.45 7.04
N GLN A 109 -5.52 4.32 6.35
CA GLN A 109 -5.51 4.21 4.90
C GLN A 109 -6.07 2.87 4.41
N MET A 110 -5.72 1.78 5.09
CA MET A 110 -6.21 0.46 4.72
C MET A 110 -7.68 0.27 5.06
N LYS A 111 -8.15 0.84 6.21
CA LYS A 111 -9.58 0.84 6.52
C LYS A 111 -10.37 1.65 5.48
N GLN A 112 -9.89 2.84 5.13
CA GLN A 112 -10.54 3.65 4.09
C GLN A 112 -10.53 2.93 2.74
N ALA A 113 -9.43 2.27 2.37
CA ALA A 113 -9.34 1.47 1.16
C ALA A 113 -10.40 0.36 1.13
N TYR A 114 -10.51 -0.38 2.22
CA TYR A 114 -11.52 -1.44 2.36
C TYR A 114 -12.94 -0.90 2.23
N ASP A 115 -13.25 0.17 2.98
CA ASP A 115 -14.57 0.82 2.98
C ASP A 115 -14.95 1.37 1.58
N GLN A 116 -13.95 1.72 0.78
CA GLN A 116 -14.12 2.19 -0.61
C GLN A 116 -14.08 1.06 -1.65
N GLY A 117 -14.09 -0.21 -1.23
CA GLY A 117 -14.21 -1.37 -2.13
C GLY A 117 -12.88 -1.91 -2.65
N ILE A 118 -11.75 -1.54 -2.07
CA ILE A 118 -10.44 -2.14 -2.36
C ILE A 118 -10.29 -3.43 -1.54
N GLN A 119 -10.87 -4.52 -2.04
CA GLN A 119 -11.00 -5.77 -1.26
C GLN A 119 -10.48 -7.01 -2.01
N LYS A 120 -10.15 -6.87 -3.29
CA LYS A 120 -9.79 -8.02 -4.14
C LYS A 120 -8.42 -8.59 -3.81
N MET A 121 -7.44 -7.71 -3.62
CA MET A 121 -6.04 -8.09 -3.40
C MET A 121 -5.32 -6.97 -2.64
N TRP A 122 -4.57 -7.34 -1.61
CA TRP A 122 -3.70 -6.43 -0.88
C TRP A 122 -2.26 -6.92 -0.97
N ILE A 123 -1.37 -6.06 -1.43
CA ILE A 123 0.08 -6.31 -1.51
C ILE A 123 0.79 -5.30 -0.62
N LEU A 124 1.73 -5.79 0.18
CA LEU A 124 2.58 -4.97 1.03
C LEU A 124 4.03 -4.99 0.51
N ASN A 125 4.57 -3.82 0.22
CA ASN A 125 5.99 -3.64 -0.06
C ASN A 125 6.72 -3.32 1.25
N VAL A 126 7.69 -4.15 1.62
CA VAL A 126 8.33 -4.08 2.94
C VAL A 126 9.83 -3.83 2.90
N GLY A 127 10.51 -3.93 1.76
CA GLY A 127 11.97 -3.89 1.75
C GLY A 127 12.57 -4.95 2.69
N ASP A 128 13.35 -4.55 3.68
CA ASP A 128 13.86 -5.45 4.72
C ASP A 128 12.75 -5.84 5.69
N ILE A 129 12.59 -7.14 5.93
CA ILE A 129 11.55 -7.66 6.83
C ILE A 129 11.77 -7.13 8.25
N LYS A 130 13.01 -7.18 8.73
CA LYS A 130 13.40 -6.50 9.97
C LYS A 130 13.85 -5.08 9.61
N PRO A 131 13.33 -4.07 10.27
CA PRO A 131 12.51 -4.00 11.48
C PRO A 131 11.00 -3.81 11.22
N ALA A 132 10.48 -4.25 10.08
CA ALA A 132 9.08 -4.01 9.69
C ALA A 132 8.10 -5.09 10.19
N GLU A 133 8.52 -5.98 11.09
CA GLU A 133 7.70 -7.13 11.54
C GLU A 133 6.33 -6.70 12.04
N TYR A 134 6.27 -5.66 12.87
CA TYR A 134 5.00 -5.20 13.41
C TYR A 134 4.06 -4.62 12.34
N GLN A 135 4.58 -3.81 11.41
CA GLN A 135 3.78 -3.27 10.32
C GLN A 135 3.27 -4.37 9.38
N ILE A 136 4.10 -5.38 9.12
CA ILE A 136 3.70 -6.54 8.31
C ILE A 136 2.53 -7.25 8.98
N GLU A 137 2.64 -7.56 10.28
CA GLU A 137 1.60 -8.25 11.02
C GLU A 137 0.31 -7.43 11.07
N LEU A 138 0.39 -6.15 11.43
CA LEU A 138 -0.78 -5.27 11.44
C LEU A 138 -1.50 -5.27 10.08
N PHE A 139 -0.75 -5.12 8.99
CA PHE A 139 -1.32 -5.10 7.64
C PHE A 139 -1.98 -6.44 7.29
N MET A 140 -1.32 -7.56 7.59
CA MET A 140 -1.85 -8.89 7.29
C MET A 140 -3.05 -9.26 8.17
N ASP A 141 -3.04 -8.87 9.44
CA ASP A 141 -4.19 -9.07 10.33
C ASP A 141 -5.40 -8.23 9.90
N MET A 142 -5.18 -7.01 9.42
CA MET A 142 -6.23 -6.20 8.80
C MET A 142 -6.78 -6.85 7.52
N ALA A 143 -5.90 -7.38 6.66
CA ALA A 143 -6.32 -8.08 5.45
C ALA A 143 -7.10 -9.36 5.75
N TRP A 144 -6.78 -10.04 6.85
CA TRP A 144 -7.48 -11.24 7.30
C TRP A 144 -8.82 -10.95 7.97
N ASN A 145 -8.85 -9.98 8.88
CA ASN A 145 -10.06 -9.61 9.62
C ASN A 145 -10.01 -8.15 10.10
N LEU A 146 -10.43 -7.26 9.23
CA LEU A 146 -10.42 -5.82 9.51
C LEU A 146 -11.31 -5.44 10.71
N ASP A 147 -12.47 -6.08 10.87
CA ASP A 147 -13.40 -5.77 11.97
C ASP A 147 -12.78 -6.09 13.33
N LYS A 148 -12.04 -7.19 13.42
CA LYS A 148 -11.32 -7.55 14.66
C LYS A 148 -10.30 -6.48 15.01
N VAL A 149 -9.44 -6.09 14.07
CA VAL A 149 -8.40 -5.06 14.31
C VAL A 149 -9.06 -3.70 14.61
N SER A 150 -10.15 -3.37 13.93
CA SER A 150 -10.91 -2.12 14.17
C SER A 150 -11.53 -2.08 15.57
N SER A 151 -12.08 -3.17 16.06
CA SER A 151 -12.68 -3.25 17.39
C SER A 151 -11.65 -3.25 18.51
N GLU A 152 -10.48 -3.85 18.28
CA GLU A 152 -9.37 -3.92 19.21
C GLU A 152 -8.60 -2.60 19.32
N GLY A 153 -8.39 -1.97 18.17
CA GLY A 153 -7.61 -0.75 18.04
C GLY A 153 -6.10 -0.98 17.94
N VAL A 154 -5.42 -0.11 17.20
CA VAL A 154 -3.98 -0.24 16.88
C VAL A 154 -3.09 -0.29 18.12
N THR A 155 -3.41 0.47 19.16
CA THR A 155 -2.63 0.47 20.42
C THR A 155 -2.69 -0.89 21.13
N THR A 156 -3.87 -1.49 21.21
CA THR A 156 -4.07 -2.80 21.83
C THR A 156 -3.40 -3.88 20.98
N HIS A 157 -3.52 -3.81 19.67
CA HIS A 157 -2.84 -4.70 18.74
C HIS A 157 -1.32 -4.66 18.92
N LEU A 158 -0.72 -3.46 18.97
CA LEU A 158 0.72 -3.30 19.26
C LEU A 158 1.11 -3.87 20.64
N LYS A 159 0.28 -3.63 21.65
CA LYS A 159 0.52 -4.20 22.99
C LYS A 159 0.56 -5.73 22.96
N HIS A 160 -0.42 -6.37 22.33
CA HIS A 160 -0.47 -7.83 22.22
C HIS A 160 0.72 -8.40 21.45
N TRP A 161 1.12 -7.72 20.36
CA TRP A 161 2.33 -8.08 19.63
C TRP A 161 3.58 -8.04 20.54
N LEU A 162 3.76 -6.94 21.27
CA LEU A 162 4.88 -6.78 22.22
C LEU A 162 4.85 -7.82 23.35
N GLU A 163 3.67 -8.13 23.89
CA GLU A 163 3.52 -9.15 24.95
C GLU A 163 3.93 -10.55 24.47
N ARG A 164 3.61 -10.87 23.21
CA ARG A 164 4.00 -12.13 22.58
C ARG A 164 5.50 -12.20 22.29
N GLU A 165 6.09 -11.13 21.77
CA GLU A 165 7.50 -11.12 21.35
C GLU A 165 8.48 -10.94 22.52
N LEU A 166 8.11 -10.13 23.52
CA LEU A 166 9.01 -9.68 24.57
C LEU A 166 8.56 -10.09 25.99
N GLY A 167 7.37 -10.64 26.13
CA GLY A 167 6.74 -10.90 27.41
C GLY A 167 6.09 -9.67 28.04
N THR A 168 5.08 -9.90 28.89
CA THR A 168 4.20 -8.85 29.47
C THR A 168 4.96 -7.77 30.25
N SER A 169 6.01 -8.13 30.97
CA SER A 169 6.80 -7.16 31.75
C SER A 169 7.55 -6.18 30.88
N CYS A 170 8.23 -6.68 29.85
CA CYS A 170 8.98 -5.85 28.90
C CYS A 170 8.03 -5.00 28.04
N ALA A 171 6.93 -5.58 27.58
CA ALA A 171 5.91 -4.90 26.78
C ALA A 171 5.39 -3.62 27.43
N LYS A 172 5.17 -3.60 28.75
CA LYS A 172 4.73 -2.41 29.49
C LYS A 172 5.70 -1.25 29.39
N THR A 173 7.00 -1.54 29.34
CA THR A 173 8.05 -0.51 29.23
C THR A 173 8.26 -0.07 27.78
N VAL A 174 8.19 -1.03 26.83
CA VAL A 174 8.49 -0.77 25.41
C VAL A 174 7.32 -0.12 24.68
N LEU A 175 6.08 -0.42 25.03
CA LEU A 175 4.90 0.13 24.38
C LEU A 175 4.91 1.66 24.25
N PRO A 176 5.09 2.44 25.35
CA PRO A 176 5.12 3.89 25.24
C PRO A 176 6.31 4.40 24.42
N VAL A 177 7.43 3.70 24.43
CA VAL A 177 8.61 4.04 23.62
C VAL A 177 8.32 3.88 22.13
N MET A 178 7.72 2.74 21.72
CA MET A 178 7.34 2.53 20.33
C MET A 178 6.26 3.51 19.87
N GLN A 179 5.28 3.80 20.70
CA GLN A 179 4.24 4.79 20.37
C GLN A 179 4.87 6.19 20.14
N GLU A 180 5.81 6.58 20.97
CA GLU A 180 6.51 7.86 20.81
C GLU A 180 7.42 7.85 19.57
N HIS A 181 8.11 6.75 19.29
CA HIS A 181 8.87 6.58 18.05
C HIS A 181 8.00 6.82 16.81
N TYR A 182 6.86 6.14 16.71
CA TYR A 182 5.96 6.32 15.58
C TYR A 182 5.35 7.71 15.50
N ARG A 183 5.05 8.31 16.65
CA ARG A 183 4.56 9.70 16.69
C ARG A 183 5.60 10.70 16.16
N LEU A 184 6.84 10.58 16.59
CA LEU A 184 7.94 11.44 16.13
C LEU A 184 8.25 11.21 14.65
N ALA A 185 8.32 9.94 14.21
CA ALA A 185 8.54 9.58 12.83
C ALA A 185 7.40 10.05 11.90
N HIS A 186 6.16 10.12 12.40
CA HIS A 186 5.04 10.68 11.64
C HIS A 186 5.15 12.21 11.46
N ILE A 187 5.64 12.93 12.50
CA ILE A 187 5.89 14.37 12.41
C ILE A 187 7.03 14.63 11.41
N ARG A 188 8.10 13.86 11.49
CA ARG A 188 9.24 13.95 10.58
C ARG A 188 10.02 12.63 10.58
N LYS A 189 10.11 12.01 9.42
CA LYS A 189 10.90 10.80 9.27
C LYS A 189 12.39 11.09 9.44
N PRO A 190 13.14 10.20 10.13
CA PRO A 190 14.60 10.35 10.28
C PRO A 190 15.34 10.51 8.95
N GLU A 191 14.87 9.85 7.91
CA GLU A 191 15.43 9.91 6.56
C GLU A 191 15.42 11.32 5.96
N PHE A 192 14.53 12.20 6.46
CA PHE A 192 14.44 13.60 6.04
C PHE A 192 15.28 14.55 6.89
N MET A 193 16.04 14.03 7.85
CA MET A 193 16.91 14.83 8.72
C MET A 193 18.33 15.04 8.15
N GLY A 194 18.53 14.85 6.85
CA GLY A 194 19.83 15.06 6.20
C GLY A 194 20.33 16.49 6.29
N ASN A 195 21.65 16.65 6.40
CA ASN A 195 22.32 17.94 6.66
C ASN A 195 22.30 18.91 5.47
N THR A 196 21.87 18.50 4.30
CA THR A 196 22.02 19.25 3.05
C THR A 196 20.75 19.92 2.54
N ARG A 197 19.61 19.73 3.21
CA ARG A 197 18.33 20.32 2.79
C ARG A 197 17.58 20.95 3.96
N SER A 198 17.15 22.18 3.77
CA SER A 198 16.25 22.84 4.71
C SER A 198 14.86 22.19 4.67
N LEU A 199 14.08 22.36 5.75
CA LEU A 199 12.70 21.88 5.84
C LEU A 199 11.80 22.35 4.68
N ILE A 200 12.13 23.48 4.06
CA ILE A 200 11.37 24.10 2.98
C ILE A 200 11.43 23.26 1.68
N HIS A 201 12.51 22.51 1.47
CA HIS A 201 12.70 21.69 0.28
C HIS A 201 12.10 20.28 0.37
N ILE A 202 11.42 19.96 1.47
CA ILE A 202 10.75 18.67 1.66
C ILE A 202 9.33 18.66 1.03
N TYR A 203 8.79 19.85 0.80
CA TYR A 203 7.41 20.05 0.30
C TYR A 203 7.33 20.59 -1.13
N GLU A 204 8.45 20.79 -1.80
CA GLU A 204 8.54 21.03 -3.24
C GLU A 204 8.84 19.71 -3.98
#